data_7506c51b1eb38423f1a7ded0c1bc9277
#
_entry.id   7506c51b1eb38423f1a7ded0c1bc9277
#
_cell.length_a   1.000
_cell.length_b   1.000
_cell.length_c   1.000
_cell.angle_alpha   90.00
_cell.angle_beta   90.00
_cell.angle_gamma   90.00
#
_symmetry.space_group_name_H-M   'P 1'
#
loop_
_entity.id
_entity.type
_entity.pdbx_description
1 polymer ?
#
loop_
_entity_poly.entity_id
_entity_poly.type
_entity_poly.pdbx_seq_one_letter_code
_entity_poly.pdbx_strand_id
1 'polypeptide(L)'
;MDADRLEHFRGILTKQLRQHTELVRDNQQAALDMIADDGVKDSVDMSLQDVNQELQLRLGERESQAVADIDQALLRIEEGSYGICQSCNKPIDERRLEAVPTARYDAACQSKLEAQQGLDDDISTL
;
A
#
# COMPACT_ATOMS: atom_id res chain seq x y z
N MET A 1 -8.63 -14.88 16.95
CA MET A 1 -9.21 -13.55 17.15
C MET A 1 -10.73 -13.69 17.19
N ASP A 2 -11.38 -13.05 18.13
CA ASP A 2 -12.83 -13.17 18.24
C ASP A 2 -13.57 -12.33 17.17
N ALA A 3 -14.90 -12.56 17.06
CA ALA A 3 -15.72 -11.91 16.03
C ALA A 3 -15.76 -10.39 16.19
N ASP A 4 -15.76 -9.89 17.42
CA ASP A 4 -15.80 -8.45 17.70
C ASP A 4 -14.51 -7.77 17.26
N ARG A 5 -13.35 -8.39 17.51
CA ARG A 5 -12.05 -7.87 17.09
C ARG A 5 -11.93 -7.90 15.57
N LEU A 6 -12.37 -8.98 14.92
CA LEU A 6 -12.38 -9.07 13.45
C LEU A 6 -13.24 -7.97 12.83
N GLU A 7 -14.41 -7.69 13.41
CA GLU A 7 -15.28 -6.63 12.91
C GLU A 7 -14.65 -5.24 13.12
N HIS A 8 -13.94 -5.05 14.22
CA HIS A 8 -13.18 -3.82 14.48
C HIS A 8 -12.16 -3.57 13.37
N PHE A 9 -11.34 -4.58 13.05
CA PHE A 9 -10.32 -4.47 12.01
C PHE A 9 -10.93 -4.37 10.61
N ARG A 10 -12.04 -5.05 10.36
CA ARG A 10 -12.78 -4.90 9.11
C ARG A 10 -13.22 -3.44 8.90
N GLY A 11 -13.72 -2.80 9.94
CA GLY A 11 -14.13 -1.40 9.90
C GLY A 11 -12.97 -0.48 9.55
N ILE A 12 -11.81 -0.67 10.21
CA ILE A 12 -10.61 0.12 9.95
C ILE A 12 -10.16 -0.07 8.50
N LEU A 13 -10.07 -1.30 8.03
CA LEU A 13 -9.62 -1.63 6.68
C LEU A 13 -10.57 -1.07 5.61
N THR A 14 -11.87 -1.17 5.83
CA THR A 14 -12.87 -0.64 4.90
C THR A 14 -12.75 0.88 4.78
N LYS A 15 -12.53 1.57 5.90
CA LYS A 15 -12.32 3.01 5.91
C LYS A 15 -11.05 3.39 5.15
N GLN A 16 -9.95 2.68 5.41
CA GLN A 16 -8.69 2.90 4.71
C GLN A 16 -8.82 2.62 3.21
N LEU A 17 -9.50 1.57 2.84
CA LEU A 17 -9.76 1.23 1.43
C LEU A 17 -10.44 2.38 0.71
N ARG A 18 -11.47 2.95 1.32
CA ARG A 18 -12.20 4.08 0.74
C ARG A 18 -11.30 5.29 0.57
N GLN A 19 -10.48 5.62 1.57
CA GLN A 19 -9.56 6.75 1.53
C GLN A 19 -8.51 6.59 0.42
N HIS A 20 -7.90 5.40 0.32
CA HIS A 20 -6.87 5.14 -0.70
C HIS A 20 -7.47 5.06 -2.11
N THR A 21 -8.68 4.54 -2.25
CA THR A 21 -9.38 4.51 -3.54
C THR A 21 -9.67 5.92 -4.05
N GLU A 22 -10.08 6.82 -3.17
CA GLU A 22 -10.30 8.23 -3.52
C GLU A 22 -8.99 8.89 -3.96
N LEU A 23 -7.87 8.62 -3.27
CA LEU A 23 -6.56 9.16 -3.63
C LEU A 23 -6.08 8.66 -4.99
N VAL A 24 -6.29 7.38 -5.30
CA VAL A 24 -5.96 6.83 -6.62
C VAL A 24 -6.75 7.55 -7.72
N ARG A 25 -8.05 7.75 -7.49
CA ARG A 25 -8.91 8.44 -8.44
C ARG A 25 -8.45 9.88 -8.66
N ASP A 26 -8.14 10.61 -7.58
CA ASP A 26 -7.69 11.99 -7.64
C ASP A 26 -6.35 12.11 -8.38
N ASN A 27 -5.42 11.19 -8.12
CA ASN A 27 -4.13 11.16 -8.81
C ASN A 27 -4.29 10.86 -10.30
N GLN A 28 -5.18 9.96 -10.67
CA GLN A 28 -5.48 9.66 -12.08
C GLN A 28 -6.10 10.86 -12.77
N GLN A 29 -7.03 11.54 -12.12
CA GLN A 29 -7.67 12.73 -12.67
C GLN A 29 -6.67 13.87 -12.85
N ALA A 30 -5.78 14.08 -11.89
CA ALA A 30 -4.73 15.08 -11.98
C ALA A 30 -3.79 14.81 -13.17
N ALA A 31 -3.43 13.55 -13.40
CA ALA A 31 -2.60 13.16 -14.54
C ALA A 31 -3.31 13.42 -15.86
N LEU A 32 -4.63 13.12 -15.95
CA LEU A 32 -5.43 13.41 -17.15
C LEU A 32 -5.55 14.91 -17.39
N ASP A 33 -5.74 15.70 -16.35
CA ASP A 33 -5.83 17.16 -16.44
C ASP A 33 -4.53 17.76 -16.95
N MET A 34 -3.38 17.22 -16.54
CA MET A 34 -2.07 17.63 -17.03
C MET A 34 -1.90 17.34 -18.53
N ILE A 35 -2.41 16.23 -19.01
CA ILE A 35 -2.39 15.86 -20.43
C ILE A 35 -3.33 16.76 -21.23
N ALA A 36 -4.50 17.08 -20.69
CA ALA A 36 -5.51 17.91 -21.35
C ALA A 36 -5.12 19.38 -21.42
N ASP A 37 -4.28 19.85 -20.51
CA ASP A 37 -3.77 21.23 -20.49
C ASP A 37 -2.63 21.39 -21.51
N ASP A 38 -2.97 21.22 -22.77
CA ASP A 38 -2.03 21.17 -23.90
C ASP A 38 -1.87 22.57 -24.53
N GLY A 39 -1.69 23.59 -23.69
CA GLY A 39 -1.41 24.94 -24.14
C GLY A 39 0.00 25.07 -24.71
N VAL A 40 0.25 26.19 -25.37
CA VAL A 40 1.57 26.50 -25.91
C VAL A 40 2.54 26.71 -24.74
N LYS A 41 3.40 25.71 -24.51
CA LYS A 41 4.41 25.74 -23.45
C LYS A 41 5.78 25.63 -24.08
N ASP A 42 6.74 26.33 -23.49
CA ASP A 42 8.13 26.18 -23.92
C ASP A 42 8.71 24.85 -23.44
N SER A 43 9.93 24.50 -23.90
CA SER A 43 10.56 23.22 -23.60
C SER A 43 10.89 23.05 -22.11
N VAL A 44 11.10 24.14 -21.37
CA VAL A 44 11.38 24.09 -19.93
C VAL A 44 10.12 23.69 -19.15
N ASP A 45 8.98 24.29 -19.51
CA ASP A 45 7.71 23.95 -18.88
C ASP A 45 7.32 22.50 -19.18
N MET A 46 7.61 21.98 -20.38
CA MET A 46 7.38 20.58 -20.73
C MET A 46 8.21 19.64 -19.85
N SER A 47 9.47 19.96 -19.58
CA SER A 47 10.31 19.15 -18.68
C SER A 47 9.78 19.11 -17.26
N LEU A 48 9.32 20.23 -16.73
CA LEU A 48 8.69 20.28 -15.39
C LEU A 48 7.40 19.48 -15.35
N GLN A 49 6.60 19.52 -16.42
CA GLN A 49 5.39 18.70 -16.52
C GLN A 49 5.71 17.22 -16.52
N ASP A 50 6.75 16.80 -17.24
CA ASP A 50 7.15 15.39 -17.28
C ASP A 50 7.55 14.91 -15.89
N VAL A 51 8.30 15.69 -15.13
CA VAL A 51 8.69 15.37 -13.76
C VAL A 51 7.46 15.27 -12.85
N ASN A 52 6.54 16.23 -12.95
CA ASN A 52 5.31 16.22 -12.15
C ASN A 52 4.43 15.04 -12.51
N GLN A 53 4.30 14.71 -13.78
CA GLN A 53 3.51 13.56 -14.24
C GLN A 53 4.09 12.25 -13.73
N GLU A 54 5.41 12.09 -13.79
CA GLU A 54 6.09 10.92 -13.24
C GLU A 54 5.86 10.79 -11.73
N LEU A 55 5.93 11.90 -10.99
CA LEU A 55 5.65 11.90 -9.55
C LEU A 55 4.21 11.48 -9.25
N GLN A 56 3.24 11.98 -10.01
CA GLN A 56 1.83 11.59 -9.88
C GLN A 56 1.63 10.10 -10.13
N LEU A 57 2.29 9.54 -11.14
CA LEU A 57 2.23 8.11 -11.43
C LEU A 57 2.80 7.27 -10.30
N ARG A 58 3.93 7.67 -9.71
CA ARG A 58 4.55 6.97 -8.58
C ARG A 58 3.66 7.01 -7.34
N LEU A 59 3.03 8.15 -7.05
CA LEU A 59 2.09 8.27 -5.94
C LEU A 59 0.87 7.38 -6.18
N GLY A 60 0.37 7.33 -7.42
CA GLY A 60 -0.72 6.44 -7.81
C GLY A 60 -0.37 4.97 -7.62
N GLU A 61 0.86 4.56 -7.95
CA GLU A 61 1.35 3.19 -7.74
C GLU A 61 1.38 2.81 -6.26
N ARG A 62 1.84 3.72 -5.40
CA ARG A 62 1.85 3.51 -3.94
C ARG A 62 0.43 3.32 -3.40
N GLU A 63 -0.49 4.17 -3.82
CA GLU A 63 -1.88 4.09 -3.39
C GLU A 63 -2.54 2.82 -3.92
N SER A 64 -2.24 2.42 -5.15
CA SER A 64 -2.74 1.17 -5.72
C SER A 64 -2.22 -0.05 -4.98
N GLN A 65 -0.95 -0.03 -4.54
CA GLN A 65 -0.39 -1.11 -3.73
C GLN A 65 -1.07 -1.17 -2.36
N ALA A 66 -1.34 -0.02 -1.74
CA ALA A 66 -2.05 0.06 -0.48
C ALA A 66 -3.46 -0.54 -0.60
N VAL A 67 -4.18 -0.22 -1.69
CA VAL A 67 -5.50 -0.80 -1.99
C VAL A 67 -5.41 -2.33 -2.11
N ALA A 68 -4.42 -2.83 -2.84
CA ALA A 68 -4.22 -4.27 -2.99
C ALA A 68 -3.94 -4.96 -1.65
N ASP A 69 -3.12 -4.35 -0.81
CA ASP A 69 -2.79 -4.89 0.52
C ASP A 69 -4.03 -4.93 1.42
N ILE A 70 -4.86 -3.89 1.36
CA ILE A 70 -6.11 -3.83 2.14
C ILE A 70 -7.09 -4.90 1.64
N ASP A 71 -7.25 -5.07 0.34
CA ASP A 71 -8.10 -6.10 -0.24
C ASP A 71 -7.67 -7.49 0.22
N GLN A 72 -6.38 -7.77 0.25
CA GLN A 72 -5.83 -9.04 0.73
C GLN A 72 -6.12 -9.24 2.22
N ALA A 73 -6.02 -8.18 3.03
CA ALA A 73 -6.34 -8.24 4.45
C ALA A 73 -7.82 -8.53 4.68
N LEU A 74 -8.72 -7.90 3.92
CA LEU A 74 -10.16 -8.15 3.99
C LEU A 74 -10.49 -9.59 3.58
N LEU A 75 -9.81 -10.10 2.56
CA LEU A 75 -9.97 -11.49 2.14
C LEU A 75 -9.56 -12.47 3.25
N ARG A 76 -8.46 -12.19 3.95
CA ARG A 76 -8.04 -13.02 5.09
C ARG A 76 -9.05 -13.01 6.23
N ILE A 77 -9.74 -11.89 6.46
CA ILE A 77 -10.84 -11.83 7.44
C ILE A 77 -11.95 -12.81 7.04
N GLU A 78 -12.34 -12.83 5.77
CA GLU A 78 -13.36 -13.73 5.26
C GLU A 78 -12.93 -15.19 5.34
N GLU A 79 -11.66 -15.48 5.08
CA GLU A 79 -11.09 -16.83 5.11
C GLU A 79 -10.75 -17.32 6.51
N GLY A 80 -10.79 -16.45 7.51
CA GLY A 80 -10.47 -16.80 8.90
C GLY A 80 -8.98 -16.84 9.21
N SER A 81 -8.12 -16.31 8.33
CA SER A 81 -6.66 -16.32 8.51
C SER A 81 -6.10 -14.96 8.91
N TYR A 82 -6.94 -13.95 9.10
CA TYR A 82 -6.50 -12.61 9.49
C TYR A 82 -5.85 -12.64 10.88
N GLY A 83 -4.75 -11.88 11.03
CA GLY A 83 -4.04 -11.80 12.29
C GLY A 83 -3.08 -12.96 12.57
N ILE A 84 -2.89 -13.84 11.59
CA ILE A 84 -1.95 -14.96 11.69
C ILE A 84 -0.75 -14.67 10.79
N CYS A 85 0.46 -14.75 11.35
CA CYS A 85 1.69 -14.54 10.59
C CYS A 85 1.80 -15.58 9.47
N GLN A 86 2.01 -15.12 8.25
CA GLN A 86 2.12 -16.01 7.07
C GLN A 86 3.42 -16.79 7.04
N SER A 87 4.43 -16.40 7.83
CA SER A 87 5.72 -17.08 7.89
C SER A 87 5.76 -18.14 8.99
N CYS A 88 5.39 -17.81 10.22
CA CYS A 88 5.51 -18.73 11.36
C CYS A 88 4.18 -19.30 11.85
N ASN A 89 3.06 -18.86 11.31
CA ASN A 89 1.70 -19.29 11.65
C ASN A 89 1.30 -18.99 13.10
N LYS A 90 2.00 -18.07 13.76
CA LYS A 90 1.67 -17.61 15.11
C LYS A 90 0.80 -16.35 15.01
N PRO A 91 -0.03 -16.07 16.03
CA PRO A 91 -0.81 -14.84 16.05
C PRO A 91 0.09 -13.60 16.00
N ILE A 92 -0.31 -12.61 15.21
CA ILE A 92 0.32 -11.29 15.18
C ILE A 92 -0.21 -10.49 16.38
N ASP A 93 0.68 -9.75 17.07
CA ASP A 93 0.29 -8.90 18.19
C ASP A 93 -0.77 -7.89 17.72
N GLU A 94 -1.86 -7.77 18.48
CA GLU A 94 -2.94 -6.84 18.16
C GLU A 94 -2.47 -5.39 18.09
N ARG A 95 -1.47 -5.01 18.90
CA ARG A 95 -0.88 -3.66 18.84
C ARG A 95 -0.25 -3.40 17.48
N ARG A 96 0.38 -4.41 16.90
CA ARG A 96 0.94 -4.30 15.56
C ARG A 96 -0.16 -4.16 14.52
N LEU A 97 -1.26 -4.91 14.65
CA LEU A 97 -2.40 -4.83 13.75
C LEU A 97 -3.11 -3.46 13.86
N GLU A 98 -3.18 -2.87 15.05
CA GLU A 98 -3.73 -1.51 15.21
C GLU A 98 -2.87 -0.47 14.46
N ALA A 99 -1.55 -0.63 14.49
CA ALA A 99 -0.63 0.26 13.78
C ALA A 99 -0.57 -0.05 12.28
N VAL A 100 -0.60 -1.33 11.90
CA VAL A 100 -0.50 -1.80 10.51
C VAL A 100 -1.58 -2.87 10.28
N PRO A 101 -2.81 -2.46 10.00
CA PRO A 101 -3.92 -3.44 9.83
C PRO A 101 -3.72 -4.44 8.70
N THR A 102 -2.88 -4.11 7.72
CA THR A 102 -2.55 -5.00 6.59
C THR A 102 -1.37 -5.92 6.87
N ALA A 103 -0.84 -5.95 8.09
CA ALA A 103 0.33 -6.76 8.44
C ALA A 103 0.10 -8.24 8.13
N ARG A 104 1.05 -8.84 7.41
CA ARG A 104 1.05 -10.27 7.03
C ARG A 104 1.94 -11.08 7.94
N TYR A 105 2.88 -10.44 8.60
CA TYR A 105 3.93 -11.07 9.40
C TYR A 105 4.01 -10.41 10.77
N ASP A 106 4.42 -11.17 11.78
CA ASP A 106 4.76 -10.57 13.06
C ASP A 106 6.05 -9.73 12.93
N ALA A 107 6.36 -8.96 13.96
CA ALA A 107 7.51 -8.04 13.91
C ALA A 107 8.84 -8.78 13.67
N ALA A 108 9.02 -9.94 14.30
CA ALA A 108 10.25 -10.72 14.16
C ALA A 108 10.40 -11.28 12.74
N CYS A 109 9.32 -11.84 12.17
CA CYS A 109 9.35 -12.38 10.80
C CYS A 109 9.50 -11.27 9.76
N GLN A 110 8.86 -10.13 9.97
CA GLN A 110 9.00 -8.98 9.08
C GLN A 110 10.44 -8.48 9.06
N SER A 111 11.08 -8.37 10.21
CA SER A 111 12.48 -7.96 10.31
C SER A 111 13.41 -8.92 9.58
N LYS A 112 13.16 -10.23 9.68
CA LYS A 112 13.97 -11.25 8.97
C LYS A 112 13.81 -11.12 7.46
N LEU A 113 12.59 -10.89 6.97
CA LEU A 113 12.33 -10.73 5.55
C LEU A 113 12.99 -9.46 5.00
N GLU A 114 12.93 -8.37 5.73
CA GLU A 114 13.58 -7.11 5.34
C GLU A 114 15.10 -7.24 5.32
N ALA A 115 15.70 -7.93 6.30
CA ALA A 115 17.13 -8.20 6.33
C ALA A 115 17.55 -9.08 5.14
N GLN A 116 16.76 -10.09 4.79
CA GLN A 116 17.02 -10.94 3.63
C GLN A 116 16.95 -10.15 2.32
N GLN A 117 15.97 -9.29 2.18
CA GLN A 117 15.82 -8.44 1.01
C GLN A 117 16.98 -7.45 0.89
N GLY A 118 17.44 -6.86 2.00
CA GLY A 118 18.60 -5.99 2.01
C GLY A 118 19.87 -6.70 1.55
N LEU A 119 20.08 -7.95 1.96
CA LEU A 119 21.21 -8.76 1.50
C LEU A 119 21.11 -9.07 0.00
N ASP A 120 19.94 -9.41 -0.50
CA ASP A 120 19.71 -9.68 -1.92
C ASP A 120 19.97 -8.42 -2.75
N ASP A 121 19.53 -7.27 -2.29
CA ASP A 121 19.76 -5.99 -2.95
C ASP A 121 21.25 -5.64 -2.98
N ASP A 122 21.99 -5.87 -1.89
CA ASP A 122 23.43 -5.66 -1.81
C ASP A 122 24.18 -6.56 -2.81
N ILE A 123 23.76 -7.82 -2.90
CA ILE A 123 24.35 -8.77 -3.87
C ILE A 123 24.07 -8.34 -5.30
N SER A 124 22.87 -7.84 -5.60
CA SER A 124 22.49 -7.43 -6.94
C SER A 124 23.20 -6.17 -7.42
N THR A 125 23.75 -5.37 -6.50
CA THR A 125 24.52 -4.16 -6.85
C THR A 125 26.01 -4.43 -7.07
N LEU A 126 26.45 -5.63 -6.78
CA LEU A 126 27.83 -6.05 -7.03
C LEU A 126 27.97 -6.63 -8.44
#